data_cc216e9da57cac21474f8d2fb76cdd14
#
_entry.id   cc216e9da57cac21474f8d2fb76cdd14
#
_cell.length_a   1.000
_cell.length_b   1.000
_cell.length_c   1.000
_cell.angle_alpha   90.00
_cell.angle_beta   90.00
_cell.angle_gamma   90.00
#
_symmetry.space_group_name_H-M   'P 1'
#
loop_
_entity.id
_entity.type
_entity.pdbx_description
1 polymer ?
#
loop_
_entity_poly.entity_id
_entity_poly.type
_entity_poly.pdbx_seq_one_letter_code
_entity_poly.pdbx_strand_id
1 'polypeptide(L)'
;MTALKELAREWVERHRDELSEWHRIIWDFAEPAWREYRSAAWFVERLRAAGFAVEAGSGGMPTAFAAEWSNGEGPTVAGYAEYDAVPGNCQAAATTRGPRAGLSESAPGHTDPHSALGIGALAGILATQHAMRAANVTGKLRFFGEPAEKVQGSKLVHGLRGYYDGIDAMVSFHPFYMLPLCNTTRWDTHCGAYCSRLYSFICDEPQTWGTAANDSPIPASHSAARAPGANLALFTMYGLTKATMESMLAHSGGWSLNEAILTAGQATADNLPAHLAQINYAWRAPEVRMADAILAVLDRNAEHAAATAHCRLATRWVSRTRPGVANHALAALTYRNLTEVGAPRYGVEAIELAQQIQRNLGLAPMERPFLPACEEL
;
A
#
# COMPACT_ATOMS: atom_id res chain seq x y z
N MET A 1 -22.22 18.49 -20.42
CA MET A 1 -21.11 18.85 -19.53
C MET A 1 -21.26 20.30 -19.07
N THR A 2 -20.91 20.65 -17.83
CA THR A 2 -20.94 22.05 -17.39
C THR A 2 -19.71 22.80 -17.88
N ALA A 3 -19.75 24.15 -17.98
CA ALA A 3 -18.60 24.96 -18.40
C ALA A 3 -17.35 24.71 -17.54
N LEU A 4 -17.51 24.44 -16.23
CA LEU A 4 -16.40 24.09 -15.32
C LEU A 4 -15.72 22.77 -15.69
N LYS A 5 -16.50 21.77 -16.03
CA LYS A 5 -15.97 20.46 -16.44
C LYS A 5 -15.22 20.56 -17.78
N GLU A 6 -15.71 21.39 -18.70
CA GLU A 6 -14.99 21.64 -19.96
C GLU A 6 -13.64 22.31 -19.72
N LEU A 7 -13.60 23.36 -18.88
CA LEU A 7 -12.34 24.03 -18.52
C LEU A 7 -11.32 23.06 -17.91
N ALA A 8 -11.77 22.17 -17.02
CA ALA A 8 -10.89 21.16 -16.41
C ALA A 8 -10.40 20.14 -17.47
N ARG A 9 -11.29 19.66 -18.34
CA ARG A 9 -10.94 18.74 -19.43
C ARG A 9 -9.94 19.34 -20.41
N GLU A 10 -10.20 20.56 -20.85
CA GLU A 10 -9.31 21.30 -21.77
C GLU A 10 -7.92 21.53 -21.16
N TRP A 11 -7.86 21.74 -19.83
CA TRP A 11 -6.59 21.86 -19.14
C TRP A 11 -5.80 20.54 -19.22
N VAL A 12 -6.44 19.40 -18.92
CA VAL A 12 -5.80 18.07 -19.00
C VAL A 12 -5.33 17.77 -20.41
N GLU A 13 -6.15 18.01 -21.42
CA GLU A 13 -5.78 17.77 -22.81
C GLU A 13 -4.56 18.62 -23.27
N ARG A 14 -4.50 19.89 -22.84
CA ARG A 14 -3.37 20.77 -23.14
C ARG A 14 -2.06 20.34 -22.47
N HIS A 15 -2.14 19.70 -21.30
CA HIS A 15 -0.96 19.27 -20.54
C HIS A 15 -0.67 17.76 -20.68
N ARG A 16 -1.32 17.10 -21.62
CA ARG A 16 -1.25 15.64 -21.79
C ARG A 16 0.19 15.10 -21.86
N ASP A 17 1.02 15.70 -22.68
CA ASP A 17 2.42 15.26 -22.86
C ASP A 17 3.25 15.56 -21.61
N GLU A 18 3.04 16.70 -20.99
CA GLU A 18 3.68 17.06 -19.73
C GLU A 18 3.28 16.10 -18.60
N LEU A 19 2.00 15.74 -18.50
CA LEU A 19 1.51 14.77 -17.50
C LEU A 19 2.11 13.37 -17.72
N SER A 20 2.28 12.96 -18.98
CA SER A 20 2.95 11.71 -19.33
C SER A 20 4.42 11.72 -18.91
N GLU A 21 5.12 12.85 -19.12
CA GLU A 21 6.50 13.02 -18.66
C GLU A 21 6.61 13.03 -17.14
N TRP A 22 5.69 13.68 -16.43
CA TRP A 22 5.62 13.67 -14.98
C TRP A 22 5.44 12.25 -14.43
N HIS A 23 4.55 11.46 -15.06
CA HIS A 23 4.38 10.07 -14.70
C HIS A 23 5.70 9.28 -14.88
N ARG A 24 6.40 9.48 -16.00
CA ARG A 24 7.68 8.83 -16.28
C ARG A 24 8.73 9.17 -15.22
N ILE A 25 8.78 10.43 -14.76
CA ILE A 25 9.72 10.87 -13.72
C ILE A 25 9.47 10.13 -12.40
N ILE A 26 8.23 10.05 -11.94
CA ILE A 26 7.89 9.33 -10.70
C ILE A 26 8.12 7.82 -10.87
N TRP A 27 7.76 7.27 -12.03
CA TRP A 27 8.03 5.87 -12.36
C TRP A 27 9.52 5.53 -12.33
N ASP A 28 10.37 6.43 -12.84
CA ASP A 28 11.83 6.28 -12.83
C ASP A 28 12.43 6.42 -11.42
N PHE A 29 11.86 7.20 -10.54
CA PHE A 29 12.33 7.29 -9.16
C PHE A 29 12.18 5.97 -8.42
N ALA A 30 11.05 5.32 -8.55
CA ALA A 30 10.75 3.99 -8.00
C ALA A 30 11.24 3.82 -6.56
N GLU A 31 10.93 4.77 -5.69
CA GLU A 31 11.37 4.78 -4.30
C GLU A 31 10.42 3.93 -3.44
N PRO A 32 10.91 3.00 -2.61
CA PRO A 32 10.05 2.16 -1.78
C PRO A 32 9.52 2.94 -0.56
N ALA A 33 8.54 2.34 0.11
CA ALA A 33 7.87 2.88 1.29
C ALA A 33 8.84 3.50 2.30
N TRP A 34 8.56 4.71 2.77
CA TRP A 34 9.36 5.56 3.65
C TRP A 34 10.72 6.01 3.08
N ARG A 35 10.92 5.88 1.78
CA ARG A 35 12.13 6.31 1.07
C ARG A 35 11.85 7.23 -0.12
N GLU A 36 10.62 7.71 -0.25
CA GLU A 36 10.10 8.46 -1.40
C GLU A 36 10.56 9.94 -1.40
N TYR A 37 11.82 10.20 -1.05
CA TYR A 37 12.35 11.56 -0.87
C TYR A 37 12.32 12.39 -2.15
N ARG A 38 12.70 11.80 -3.27
CA ARG A 38 12.73 12.47 -4.59
C ARG A 38 11.31 12.72 -5.09
N SER A 39 10.47 11.71 -4.98
CA SER A 39 9.06 11.78 -5.36
C SER A 39 8.34 12.86 -4.57
N ALA A 40 8.43 12.85 -3.24
CA ALA A 40 7.83 13.87 -2.38
C ALA A 40 8.33 15.28 -2.71
N ALA A 41 9.65 15.46 -2.84
CA ALA A 41 10.25 16.75 -3.19
C ALA A 41 9.73 17.25 -4.55
N TRP A 42 9.59 16.37 -5.53
CA TRP A 42 9.07 16.70 -6.85
C TRP A 42 7.61 17.17 -6.79
N PHE A 43 6.72 16.46 -6.06
CA PHE A 43 5.33 16.89 -5.86
C PHE A 43 5.24 18.24 -5.15
N VAL A 44 6.03 18.44 -4.09
CA VAL A 44 6.09 19.70 -3.34
C VAL A 44 6.49 20.86 -4.25
N GLU A 45 7.49 20.68 -5.10
CA GLU A 45 7.92 21.71 -6.06
C GLU A 45 6.81 22.08 -7.04
N ARG A 46 6.13 21.07 -7.63
CA ARG A 46 5.03 21.31 -8.58
C ARG A 46 3.86 22.03 -7.95
N LEU A 47 3.46 21.63 -6.75
CA LEU A 47 2.37 22.28 -6.02
C LEU A 47 2.70 23.71 -5.63
N ARG A 48 3.92 23.98 -5.19
CA ARG A 48 4.38 25.36 -4.90
C ARG A 48 4.40 26.21 -6.17
N ALA A 49 4.87 25.69 -7.29
CA ALA A 49 4.86 26.38 -8.57
C ALA A 49 3.41 26.70 -9.03
N ALA A 50 2.44 25.84 -8.70
CA ALA A 50 1.02 26.08 -8.94
C ALA A 50 0.36 27.05 -7.94
N GLY A 51 1.11 27.51 -6.93
CA GLY A 51 0.64 28.50 -5.95
C GLY A 51 -0.08 27.89 -4.74
N PHE A 52 0.14 26.61 -4.43
CA PHE A 52 -0.30 26.02 -3.17
C PHE A 52 0.66 26.41 -2.04
N ALA A 53 0.11 26.64 -0.86
CA ALA A 53 0.89 26.63 0.38
C ALA A 53 1.17 25.16 0.75
N VAL A 54 2.45 24.79 0.88
CA VAL A 54 2.85 23.38 1.06
C VAL A 54 3.70 23.22 2.32
N GLU A 55 3.18 22.40 3.25
CA GLU A 55 3.92 21.82 4.37
C GLU A 55 4.62 20.54 3.89
N ALA A 56 5.93 20.59 3.73
CA ALA A 56 6.74 19.41 3.46
C ALA A 56 7.09 18.71 4.78
N GLY A 57 7.09 17.36 4.79
CA GLY A 57 7.29 16.59 6.01
C GLY A 57 6.09 16.62 6.95
N SER A 58 4.89 16.76 6.40
CA SER A 58 3.65 16.87 7.16
C SER A 58 3.46 15.68 8.09
N GLY A 59 2.86 15.95 9.25
CA GLY A 59 2.68 14.92 10.26
C GLY A 59 3.99 14.38 10.85
N GLY A 60 5.14 15.02 10.62
CA GLY A 60 6.46 14.55 11.03
C GLY A 60 6.99 13.38 10.19
N MET A 61 6.41 13.15 9.02
CA MET A 61 6.82 12.11 8.07
C MET A 61 7.64 12.75 6.93
N PRO A 62 8.97 12.52 6.85
CA PRO A 62 9.86 13.27 5.93
C PRO A 62 9.45 13.20 4.45
N THR A 63 8.77 12.16 4.03
CA THR A 63 8.35 11.94 2.65
C THR A 63 6.86 12.24 2.40
N ALA A 64 6.14 12.77 3.41
CA ALA A 64 4.77 13.25 3.28
C ALA A 64 4.71 14.76 3.01
N PHE A 65 3.58 15.22 2.51
CA PHE A 65 3.28 16.65 2.41
C PHE A 65 1.77 16.91 2.54
N ALA A 66 1.42 18.13 2.96
CA ALA A 66 0.07 18.65 2.91
C ALA A 66 0.09 19.99 2.18
N ALA A 67 -0.79 20.16 1.20
CA ALA A 67 -0.88 21.34 0.38
C ALA A 67 -2.29 21.92 0.42
N GLU A 68 -2.39 23.25 0.47
CA GLU A 68 -3.68 23.96 0.46
C GLU A 68 -3.62 25.13 -0.53
N TRP A 69 -4.73 25.31 -1.24
CA TRP A 69 -4.98 26.46 -2.09
C TRP A 69 -6.41 26.95 -1.87
N SER A 70 -6.61 28.27 -1.93
CA SER A 70 -7.92 28.90 -1.71
C SER A 70 -8.25 29.90 -2.81
N ASN A 71 -9.51 29.91 -3.23
CA ASN A 71 -10.12 30.92 -4.10
C ASN A 71 -11.28 31.64 -3.37
N GLY A 72 -11.10 31.91 -2.09
CA GLY A 72 -12.14 32.52 -1.25
C GLY A 72 -12.86 31.51 -0.35
N GLU A 73 -13.83 31.98 0.41
CA GLU A 73 -14.62 31.15 1.32
C GLU A 73 -15.53 30.19 0.56
N GLY A 74 -15.68 28.98 1.07
CA GLY A 74 -16.49 27.92 0.47
C GLY A 74 -16.05 26.53 0.87
N PRO A 75 -16.61 25.48 0.25
CA PRO A 75 -16.28 24.11 0.61
C PRO A 75 -14.83 23.76 0.34
N THR A 76 -14.31 22.85 1.15
CA THR A 76 -12.97 22.26 1.01
C THR A 76 -13.07 20.91 0.33
N VAL A 77 -12.50 20.78 -0.86
CA VAL A 77 -12.41 19.51 -1.59
C VAL A 77 -10.96 19.03 -1.58
N ALA A 78 -10.77 17.74 -1.39
CA ALA A 78 -9.42 17.17 -1.28
C ALA A 78 -9.20 15.97 -2.20
N GLY A 79 -7.92 15.71 -2.45
CA GLY A 79 -7.40 14.50 -3.06
C GLY A 79 -6.04 14.15 -2.47
N TYR A 80 -5.47 13.02 -2.86
CA TYR A 80 -4.14 12.63 -2.43
C TYR A 80 -3.38 11.89 -3.53
N ALA A 81 -2.06 11.89 -3.40
CA ALA A 81 -1.13 11.09 -4.20
C ALA A 81 -0.49 10.00 -3.36
N GLU A 82 -0.44 8.80 -3.90
CA GLU A 82 0.46 7.73 -3.47
C GLU A 82 1.59 7.64 -4.50
N TYR A 83 2.81 7.31 -4.05
CA TYR A 83 3.98 7.31 -4.92
C TYR A 83 5.09 6.34 -4.45
N ASP A 84 4.77 5.42 -3.57
CA ASP A 84 5.70 4.37 -3.15
C ASP A 84 5.73 3.20 -4.16
N ALA A 85 6.95 2.72 -4.44
CA ALA A 85 7.22 1.57 -5.29
C ALA A 85 7.34 0.30 -4.47
N VAL A 86 7.16 -0.85 -5.12
CA VAL A 86 7.21 -2.17 -4.49
C VAL A 86 8.58 -2.81 -4.72
N PRO A 87 9.31 -3.23 -3.66
CA PRO A 87 10.54 -4.01 -3.81
C PRO A 87 10.31 -5.30 -4.62
N GLY A 88 11.27 -5.65 -5.47
CA GLY A 88 11.18 -6.82 -6.34
C GLY A 88 10.30 -6.64 -7.58
N ASN A 89 9.80 -5.44 -7.83
CA ASN A 89 8.95 -5.11 -8.98
C ASN A 89 9.67 -4.24 -10.02
N CYS A 90 10.99 -4.31 -10.07
CA CYS A 90 11.77 -3.55 -11.05
C CYS A 90 11.50 -4.09 -12.46
N GLN A 91 10.81 -3.31 -13.27
CA GLN A 91 10.49 -3.64 -14.66
C GLN A 91 10.97 -2.52 -15.58
N ALA A 92 11.65 -2.88 -16.65
CA ALA A 92 11.98 -1.95 -17.72
C ALA A 92 10.71 -1.52 -18.50
N ALA A 93 10.70 -0.31 -19.05
CA ALA A 93 9.67 0.13 -19.98
C ALA A 93 9.85 -0.58 -21.34
N ALA A 94 9.57 -1.88 -21.36
CA ALA A 94 9.80 -2.78 -22.49
C ALA A 94 8.69 -3.83 -22.55
N THR A 95 8.57 -4.46 -23.72
CA THR A 95 7.61 -5.56 -23.92
C THR A 95 8.10 -6.91 -23.40
N THR A 96 9.32 -6.98 -22.91
CA THR A 96 9.92 -8.16 -22.27
C THR A 96 10.00 -7.98 -20.76
N ARG A 97 9.82 -9.06 -20.02
CA ARG A 97 10.01 -9.05 -18.57
C ARG A 97 11.51 -8.94 -18.26
N GLY A 98 11.85 -7.99 -17.41
CA GLY A 98 13.23 -7.79 -16.95
C GLY A 98 13.42 -6.49 -16.21
N PRO A 99 14.45 -6.39 -15.36
CA PRO A 99 14.73 -5.18 -14.61
C PRO A 99 15.22 -4.05 -15.53
N ARG A 100 15.12 -2.82 -15.04
CA ARG A 100 15.72 -1.67 -15.71
C ARG A 100 17.24 -1.82 -15.76
N ALA A 101 17.85 -1.29 -16.82
CA ALA A 101 19.29 -1.40 -17.03
C ALA A 101 20.11 -0.95 -15.80
N GLY A 102 21.05 -1.76 -15.39
CA GLY A 102 21.91 -1.52 -14.21
C GLY A 102 21.27 -1.80 -12.85
N LEU A 103 20.03 -2.27 -12.81
CA LEU A 103 19.34 -2.64 -11.57
C LEU A 103 19.12 -4.16 -11.49
N SER A 104 18.96 -4.67 -10.27
CA SER A 104 18.60 -6.05 -10.01
C SER A 104 17.09 -6.28 -10.07
N GLU A 105 16.66 -7.53 -10.21
CA GLU A 105 15.24 -7.91 -10.13
C GLU A 105 14.61 -7.59 -8.77
N SER A 106 15.39 -7.52 -7.70
CA SER A 106 14.94 -7.16 -6.36
C SER A 106 14.80 -5.65 -6.13
N ALA A 107 15.25 -4.82 -7.08
CA ALA A 107 15.06 -3.37 -6.98
C ALA A 107 13.56 -3.01 -7.01
N PRO A 108 13.15 -1.87 -6.42
CA PRO A 108 11.75 -1.46 -6.44
C PRO A 108 11.31 -0.97 -7.82
N GLY A 109 10.00 -1.08 -8.07
CA GLY A 109 9.36 -0.62 -9.29
C GLY A 109 7.88 -0.34 -9.10
N HIS A 110 7.29 0.42 -10.03
CA HIS A 110 5.88 0.81 -10.06
C HIS A 110 5.04 -0.11 -10.96
N THR A 111 5.14 -1.42 -10.78
CA THR A 111 4.21 -2.35 -11.43
C THR A 111 2.83 -2.36 -10.78
N ASP A 112 2.75 -1.98 -9.50
CA ASP A 112 1.52 -1.50 -8.89
C ASP A 112 1.47 0.03 -9.13
N PRO A 113 0.37 0.58 -9.64
CA PRO A 113 0.39 1.83 -10.40
C PRO A 113 0.36 3.11 -9.55
N HIS A 114 1.07 3.20 -8.42
CA HIS A 114 1.12 4.40 -7.57
C HIS A 114 1.71 5.62 -8.28
N SER A 115 2.65 5.44 -9.22
CA SER A 115 3.13 6.54 -10.04
C SER A 115 2.03 7.15 -10.92
N ALA A 116 1.16 6.32 -11.49
CA ALA A 116 0.01 6.77 -12.29
C ALA A 116 -1.09 7.36 -11.40
N LEU A 117 -1.35 6.76 -10.22
CA LEU A 117 -2.28 7.29 -9.22
C LEU A 117 -1.87 8.70 -8.80
N GLY A 118 -0.63 8.88 -8.37
CA GLY A 118 -0.13 10.16 -7.87
C GLY A 118 -0.23 11.27 -8.91
N ILE A 119 0.19 11.01 -10.14
CA ILE A 119 0.13 12.01 -11.22
C ILE A 119 -1.30 12.24 -11.69
N GLY A 120 -2.14 11.22 -11.79
CA GLY A 120 -3.57 11.39 -12.12
C GLY A 120 -4.31 12.22 -11.09
N ALA A 121 -4.04 12.00 -9.80
CA ALA A 121 -4.61 12.81 -8.72
C ALA A 121 -4.09 14.26 -8.76
N LEU A 122 -2.78 14.47 -9.00
CA LEU A 122 -2.20 15.81 -9.17
C LEU A 122 -2.83 16.54 -10.38
N ALA A 123 -2.97 15.86 -11.51
CA ALA A 123 -3.63 16.42 -12.68
C ALA A 123 -5.08 16.86 -12.38
N GLY A 124 -5.82 16.03 -11.65
CA GLY A 124 -7.19 16.33 -11.24
C GLY A 124 -7.29 17.58 -10.36
N ILE A 125 -6.40 17.73 -9.36
CA ILE A 125 -6.44 18.89 -8.47
C ILE A 125 -6.00 20.18 -9.19
N LEU A 126 -4.99 20.12 -10.07
CA LEU A 126 -4.53 21.27 -10.86
C LEU A 126 -5.57 21.72 -11.91
N ALA A 127 -6.21 20.77 -12.58
CA ALA A 127 -7.30 21.05 -13.51
C ALA A 127 -8.51 21.70 -12.79
N THR A 128 -8.82 21.20 -11.58
CA THR A 128 -9.86 21.79 -10.73
C THR A 128 -9.49 23.22 -10.32
N GLN A 129 -8.27 23.45 -9.89
CA GLN A 129 -7.76 24.79 -9.57
C GLN A 129 -7.89 25.75 -10.77
N HIS A 130 -7.49 25.27 -11.96
CA HIS A 130 -7.61 26.06 -13.18
C HIS A 130 -9.07 26.45 -13.47
N ALA A 131 -9.98 25.50 -13.42
CA ALA A 131 -11.41 25.74 -13.66
C ALA A 131 -12.02 26.69 -12.61
N MET A 132 -11.68 26.53 -11.33
CA MET A 132 -12.14 27.41 -10.26
C MET A 132 -11.65 28.85 -10.47
N ARG A 133 -10.39 29.06 -10.85
CA ARG A 133 -9.85 30.38 -11.16
C ARG A 133 -10.56 31.00 -12.35
N ALA A 134 -10.66 30.25 -13.45
CA ALA A 134 -11.23 30.77 -14.71
C ALA A 134 -12.70 31.14 -14.59
N ALA A 135 -13.47 30.41 -13.79
CA ALA A 135 -14.90 30.64 -13.59
C ALA A 135 -15.23 31.40 -12.28
N ASN A 136 -14.22 31.87 -11.56
CA ASN A 136 -14.33 32.55 -10.27
C ASN A 136 -15.19 31.79 -9.24
N VAL A 137 -15.01 30.47 -9.16
CA VAL A 137 -15.68 29.62 -8.17
C VAL A 137 -14.90 29.66 -6.86
N THR A 138 -15.58 30.02 -5.78
CA THR A 138 -14.98 30.08 -4.44
C THR A 138 -14.90 28.70 -3.78
N GLY A 139 -13.92 28.53 -2.87
CA GLY A 139 -13.67 27.30 -2.13
C GLY A 139 -12.19 27.02 -1.97
N LYS A 140 -11.90 25.90 -1.33
CA LYS A 140 -10.54 25.49 -0.99
C LYS A 140 -10.23 24.12 -1.58
N LEU A 141 -8.99 23.94 -1.98
CA LEU A 141 -8.45 22.64 -2.42
C LEU A 141 -7.34 22.21 -1.47
N ARG A 142 -7.41 20.96 -0.98
CA ARG A 142 -6.33 20.34 -0.24
C ARG A 142 -5.79 19.13 -1.01
N PHE A 143 -4.48 18.95 -0.97
CA PHE A 143 -3.83 17.82 -1.62
C PHE A 143 -2.74 17.24 -0.72
N PHE A 144 -2.80 15.93 -0.50
CA PHE A 144 -1.91 15.24 0.42
C PHE A 144 -0.96 14.32 -0.32
N GLY A 145 0.30 14.31 0.09
CA GLY A 145 1.25 13.27 -0.27
C GLY A 145 1.23 12.17 0.77
N GLU A 146 0.84 10.98 0.34
CA GLU A 146 0.63 9.82 1.18
C GLU A 146 1.68 8.74 0.89
N PRO A 147 2.90 8.86 1.44
CA PRO A 147 3.94 7.85 1.29
C PRO A 147 3.60 6.56 2.03
N ALA A 148 4.34 5.52 1.71
CA ALA A 148 4.34 4.24 2.42
C ALA A 148 2.95 3.57 2.50
N GLU A 149 2.17 3.67 1.43
CA GLU A 149 0.85 3.04 1.36
C GLU A 149 0.97 1.52 1.45
N LYS A 150 1.99 0.94 0.82
CA LYS A 150 2.24 -0.52 0.83
C LYS A 150 2.42 -1.11 2.23
N VAL A 151 2.77 -0.29 3.20
CA VAL A 151 2.87 -0.67 4.61
C VAL A 151 1.80 -0.01 5.48
N GLN A 152 0.79 0.61 4.86
CA GLN A 152 -0.34 1.28 5.53
C GLN A 152 0.11 2.38 6.51
N GLY A 153 1.08 3.20 6.10
CA GLY A 153 1.81 4.07 7.01
C GLY A 153 1.22 5.47 7.19
N SER A 154 1.18 6.28 6.14
CA SER A 154 1.01 7.74 6.25
C SER A 154 -0.41 8.20 6.58
N LYS A 155 -1.43 7.64 5.94
CA LYS A 155 -2.83 8.07 6.11
C LYS A 155 -3.30 7.98 7.56
N LEU A 156 -2.82 6.98 8.30
CA LEU A 156 -3.12 6.84 9.73
C LEU A 156 -2.55 7.99 10.55
N VAL A 157 -1.33 8.42 10.22
CA VAL A 157 -0.66 9.54 10.91
C VAL A 157 -1.36 10.85 10.58
N HIS A 158 -1.65 11.12 9.31
CA HIS A 158 -2.40 12.31 8.91
C HIS A 158 -3.77 12.36 9.57
N GLY A 159 -4.52 11.24 9.58
CA GLY A 159 -5.81 11.15 10.25
C GLY A 159 -5.74 11.41 11.75
N LEU A 160 -4.77 10.80 12.46
CA LEU A 160 -4.58 11.00 13.89
C LEU A 160 -4.15 12.43 14.25
N ARG A 161 -3.51 13.15 13.34
CA ARG A 161 -3.04 14.53 13.54
C ARG A 161 -3.98 15.59 13.00
N GLY A 162 -5.19 15.21 12.55
CA GLY A 162 -6.24 16.14 12.14
C GLY A 162 -6.06 16.75 10.75
N TYR A 163 -5.15 16.22 9.91
CA TYR A 163 -4.96 16.78 8.56
C TYR A 163 -6.19 16.67 7.68
N TYR A 164 -7.08 15.73 7.95
CA TYR A 164 -8.32 15.56 7.19
C TYR A 164 -9.52 16.30 7.80
N ASP A 165 -9.32 17.00 8.92
CA ASP A 165 -10.41 17.74 9.55
C ASP A 165 -10.86 18.93 8.69
N GLY A 166 -12.17 19.17 8.65
CA GLY A 166 -12.77 20.26 7.88
C GLY A 166 -12.77 20.06 6.35
N ILE A 167 -12.59 18.84 5.88
CA ILE A 167 -12.77 18.48 4.47
C ILE A 167 -14.23 18.11 4.22
N ASP A 168 -14.89 18.78 3.29
CA ASP A 168 -16.28 18.52 2.93
C ASP A 168 -16.43 17.31 2.00
N ALA A 169 -15.45 17.12 1.08
CA ALA A 169 -15.42 15.97 0.19
C ALA A 169 -13.98 15.62 -0.19
N MET A 170 -13.68 14.32 -0.18
CA MET A 170 -12.39 13.79 -0.63
C MET A 170 -12.61 12.72 -1.68
N VAL A 171 -11.96 12.86 -2.83
CA VAL A 171 -12.05 11.91 -3.94
C VAL A 171 -10.72 11.18 -4.05
N SER A 172 -10.83 9.87 -4.15
CA SER A 172 -9.70 8.97 -4.35
C SER A 172 -9.78 8.32 -5.73
N PHE A 173 -8.63 8.14 -6.34
CA PHE A 173 -8.48 7.46 -7.62
C PHE A 173 -7.40 6.38 -7.47
N HIS A 174 -7.68 5.19 -7.99
CA HIS A 174 -6.68 4.13 -8.07
C HIS A 174 -6.85 3.35 -9.38
N PRO A 175 -5.88 3.41 -10.31
CA PRO A 175 -5.95 2.58 -11.50
C PRO A 175 -5.81 1.11 -11.11
N PHE A 176 -6.61 0.26 -11.74
CA PHE A 176 -6.59 -1.19 -11.53
C PHE A 176 -6.38 -1.94 -12.84
N TYR A 177 -5.67 -3.04 -12.76
CA TYR A 177 -5.46 -3.99 -13.86
C TYR A 177 -6.47 -5.16 -13.84
N MET A 178 -7.33 -5.23 -12.84
CA MET A 178 -8.34 -6.31 -12.74
C MET A 178 -9.62 -5.92 -13.48
N LEU A 179 -9.99 -6.70 -14.48
CA LEU A 179 -11.12 -6.43 -15.37
C LEU A 179 -12.44 -6.09 -14.68
N PRO A 180 -12.88 -6.78 -13.61
CA PRO A 180 -14.13 -6.42 -12.94
C PRO A 180 -14.14 -5.02 -12.30
N LEU A 181 -12.96 -4.37 -12.20
CA LEU A 181 -12.81 -3.06 -11.59
C LEU A 181 -12.45 -1.97 -12.61
N CYS A 182 -12.36 -2.30 -13.91
CA CYS A 182 -12.16 -1.30 -14.96
C CYS A 182 -13.37 -0.37 -15.06
N ASN A 183 -13.10 0.92 -15.25
CA ASN A 183 -14.11 1.95 -15.54
C ASN A 183 -15.30 1.94 -14.59
N THR A 184 -15.07 1.71 -13.32
CA THR A 184 -16.10 1.61 -12.28
C THR A 184 -15.90 2.63 -11.19
N THR A 185 -16.96 2.88 -10.42
CA THR A 185 -16.86 3.54 -9.12
C THR A 185 -17.30 2.58 -8.02
N ARG A 186 -16.70 2.69 -6.86
CA ARG A 186 -17.10 1.86 -5.73
C ARG A 186 -18.38 2.37 -5.10
N TRP A 187 -19.38 1.50 -5.04
CA TRP A 187 -20.65 1.77 -4.40
C TRP A 187 -20.64 1.42 -2.92
N ASP A 188 -20.01 0.29 -2.59
CA ASP A 188 -19.92 -0.21 -1.22
C ASP A 188 -18.56 0.09 -0.58
N THR A 189 -18.25 -0.60 0.53
CA THR A 189 -17.01 -0.46 1.27
C THR A 189 -15.80 -0.61 0.37
N HIS A 190 -14.93 0.39 0.37
CA HIS A 190 -13.72 0.41 -0.45
C HIS A 190 -12.75 -0.71 -0.05
N CYS A 191 -12.41 -0.78 1.24
CA CYS A 191 -11.52 -1.80 1.81
C CYS A 191 -12.10 -2.27 3.14
N GLY A 192 -11.91 -3.56 3.45
CA GLY A 192 -12.14 -4.08 4.79
C GLY A 192 -11.13 -3.53 5.81
N ALA A 193 -11.33 -3.88 7.08
CA ALA A 193 -10.33 -3.64 8.11
C ALA A 193 -9.03 -4.35 7.72
N TYR A 194 -7.91 -3.66 7.89
CA TYR A 194 -6.57 -4.23 7.73
C TYR A 194 -5.83 -4.15 9.06
N CYS A 195 -5.22 -5.24 9.47
CA CYS A 195 -4.41 -5.33 10.66
C CYS A 195 -3.08 -6.00 10.32
N SER A 196 -2.01 -5.51 10.92
CA SER A 196 -0.69 -6.11 10.83
C SER A 196 0.02 -6.02 12.17
N ARG A 197 0.44 -7.16 12.71
CA ARG A 197 1.03 -7.27 14.04
C ARG A 197 2.27 -8.14 14.03
N LEU A 198 3.32 -7.61 14.58
CA LEU A 198 4.59 -8.29 14.78
C LEU A 198 4.58 -9.02 16.12
N TYR A 199 4.94 -10.28 16.09
CA TYR A 199 5.19 -11.13 17.26
C TYR A 199 6.68 -11.43 17.34
N SER A 200 7.29 -11.09 18.46
CA SER A 200 8.70 -11.28 18.75
C SER A 200 8.86 -12.25 19.91
N PHE A 201 9.56 -13.33 19.68
CA PHE A 201 9.91 -14.30 20.70
C PHE A 201 11.37 -14.09 21.11
N ILE A 202 11.61 -13.90 22.40
CA ILE A 202 12.91 -13.55 22.94
C ILE A 202 13.28 -14.59 24.01
N CYS A 203 14.35 -15.31 23.75
CA CYS A 203 14.89 -16.30 24.68
C CYS A 203 15.94 -15.64 25.57
N ASP A 204 15.48 -15.02 26.66
CA ASP A 204 16.35 -14.32 27.62
C ASP A 204 17.03 -15.27 28.61
N GLU A 205 16.41 -16.43 28.88
CA GLU A 205 16.82 -17.38 29.90
C GLU A 205 16.91 -18.83 29.34
N PRO A 206 17.88 -19.14 28.45
CA PRO A 206 17.99 -20.47 27.83
C PRO A 206 18.23 -21.58 28.84
N GLN A 207 18.81 -21.28 30.01
CA GLN A 207 19.07 -22.20 31.10
C GLN A 207 17.81 -22.74 31.79
N THR A 208 16.65 -22.17 31.59
CA THR A 208 15.36 -22.59 32.19
C THR A 208 14.95 -24.01 31.79
N TRP A 209 15.56 -24.57 30.78
CA TRP A 209 15.32 -25.95 30.33
C TRP A 209 16.08 -27.03 31.09
N GLY A 210 16.81 -26.67 32.12
CA GLY A 210 17.51 -27.63 32.98
C GLY A 210 18.68 -28.39 32.33
N THR A 211 18.92 -28.16 31.05
CA THR A 211 19.99 -28.79 30.30
C THR A 211 21.33 -28.10 30.47
N ALA A 212 21.34 -26.92 31.08
CA ALA A 212 22.57 -26.21 31.44
C ALA A 212 23.23 -26.75 32.72
N ALA A 213 22.48 -27.44 33.55
CA ALA A 213 23.00 -28.11 34.74
C ALA A 213 23.49 -29.53 34.36
N ASN A 214 24.59 -29.59 33.66
CA ASN A 214 25.21 -30.85 33.32
C ASN A 214 26.39 -31.08 34.25
N ASP A 215 26.25 -31.96 35.21
CA ASP A 215 27.32 -32.44 36.10
C ASP A 215 28.38 -33.31 35.36
N SER A 216 28.33 -33.27 34.03
CA SER A 216 29.31 -34.02 33.22
C SER A 216 30.71 -33.44 33.41
N PRO A 217 31.69 -34.27 33.75
CA PRO A 217 33.07 -33.84 33.88
C PRO A 217 33.74 -33.48 32.55
N ILE A 218 33.07 -33.70 31.44
CA ILE A 218 33.57 -33.34 30.11
C ILE A 218 32.98 -31.95 29.75
N PRO A 219 33.81 -30.94 29.49
CA PRO A 219 33.32 -29.66 29.01
C PRO A 219 32.56 -29.88 27.72
N ALA A 220 31.25 -29.81 27.84
CA ALA A 220 30.34 -30.07 26.72
C ALA A 220 30.12 -28.82 25.88
N SER A 221 31.18 -28.13 25.48
CA SER A 221 31.06 -26.89 24.68
C SER A 221 30.30 -27.07 23.37
N HIS A 222 30.22 -28.29 22.86
CA HIS A 222 29.47 -28.64 21.65
C HIS A 222 28.16 -29.38 21.93
N SER A 223 27.83 -29.67 23.18
CA SER A 223 26.62 -30.40 23.59
C SER A 223 25.63 -29.55 24.37
N ALA A 224 25.87 -28.25 24.48
CA ALA A 224 24.89 -27.34 25.08
C ALA A 224 23.56 -27.35 24.29
N ALA A 225 22.48 -27.27 25.04
CA ALA A 225 21.14 -27.28 24.43
C ALA A 225 20.95 -26.11 23.44
N ARG A 226 20.64 -26.48 22.22
CA ARG A 226 20.29 -25.54 21.17
C ARG A 226 18.80 -25.15 21.18
N ALA A 227 18.03 -26.01 21.79
CA ALA A 227 16.61 -25.86 21.95
C ALA A 227 16.29 -25.82 23.46
N PRO A 228 15.20 -25.11 23.77
CA PRO A 228 14.19 -24.58 22.84
C PRO A 228 14.54 -23.19 22.37
N GLY A 229 15.08 -22.46 22.08
CA GLY A 229 15.25 -21.05 21.62
C GLY A 229 14.04 -20.45 20.93
N ALA A 230 14.19 -19.20 20.58
CA ALA A 230 13.12 -18.40 19.99
C ALA A 230 12.55 -18.98 18.68
N ASN A 231 13.35 -19.73 17.91
CA ASN A 231 12.88 -20.40 16.70
C ASN A 231 11.78 -21.42 16.99
N LEU A 232 11.88 -22.17 18.09
CA LEU A 232 10.84 -23.13 18.48
C LEU A 232 9.50 -22.40 18.72
N ALA A 233 9.53 -21.26 19.43
CA ALA A 233 8.33 -20.46 19.66
C ALA A 233 7.71 -19.98 18.33
N LEU A 234 8.52 -19.45 17.41
CA LEU A 234 8.06 -18.97 16.11
C LEU A 234 7.38 -20.09 15.32
N PHE A 235 8.04 -21.23 15.15
CA PHE A 235 7.49 -22.35 14.37
C PHE A 235 6.29 -22.99 15.05
N THR A 236 6.25 -23.00 16.40
CA THR A 236 5.07 -23.43 17.16
C THR A 236 3.89 -22.51 16.90
N MET A 237 4.07 -21.17 16.98
CA MET A 237 3.02 -20.22 16.65
C MET A 237 2.53 -20.37 15.21
N TYR A 238 3.46 -20.53 14.25
CA TYR A 238 3.13 -20.77 12.87
C TYR A 238 2.25 -22.03 12.71
N GLY A 239 2.66 -23.15 13.30
CA GLY A 239 1.91 -24.41 13.27
C GLY A 239 0.53 -24.31 13.90
N LEU A 240 0.43 -23.70 15.10
CA LEU A 240 -0.84 -23.45 15.78
C LEU A 240 -1.77 -22.56 14.93
N THR A 241 -1.22 -21.52 14.31
CA THR A 241 -2.00 -20.61 13.45
C THR A 241 -2.52 -21.34 12.22
N LYS A 242 -1.71 -22.16 11.55
CA LYS A 242 -2.19 -22.99 10.42
C LYS A 242 -3.29 -23.96 10.85
N ALA A 243 -3.15 -24.60 12.01
CA ALA A 243 -4.15 -25.53 12.53
C ALA A 243 -5.46 -24.85 12.96
N THR A 244 -5.40 -23.61 13.44
CA THR A 244 -6.58 -22.87 13.92
C THR A 244 -7.20 -21.93 12.87
N MET A 245 -6.54 -21.71 11.73
CA MET A 245 -6.96 -20.75 10.72
C MET A 245 -8.37 -21.02 10.19
N GLU A 246 -8.69 -22.26 9.89
CA GLU A 246 -10.02 -22.66 9.38
C GLU A 246 -11.15 -22.43 10.39
N SER A 247 -10.85 -22.45 11.69
CA SER A 247 -11.83 -22.24 12.76
C SER A 247 -11.90 -20.81 13.27
N MET A 248 -11.02 -19.91 12.84
CA MET A 248 -11.03 -18.51 13.31
C MET A 248 -12.32 -17.78 12.96
N LEU A 249 -12.78 -17.93 11.73
CA LEU A 249 -14.01 -17.36 11.19
C LEU A 249 -14.70 -18.38 10.28
N ALA A 250 -15.02 -19.53 10.84
CA ALA A 250 -15.73 -20.58 10.11
C ALA A 250 -16.99 -20.02 9.42
N HIS A 251 -17.23 -20.37 8.19
CA HIS A 251 -18.36 -19.95 7.38
C HIS A 251 -18.43 -18.45 7.04
N SER A 252 -17.40 -17.68 7.36
CA SER A 252 -17.33 -16.26 7.00
C SER A 252 -16.40 -16.08 5.80
N GLY A 253 -16.95 -15.63 4.69
CA GLY A 253 -16.15 -15.26 3.51
C GLY A 253 -15.52 -13.89 3.62
N GLY A 254 -14.63 -13.54 2.68
CA GLY A 254 -14.10 -12.19 2.52
C GLY A 254 -13.00 -11.79 3.49
N TRP A 255 -12.37 -12.72 4.19
CA TRP A 255 -11.21 -12.46 5.02
C TRP A 255 -9.95 -13.15 4.50
N SER A 256 -8.80 -12.64 4.88
CA SER A 256 -7.49 -13.22 4.55
C SER A 256 -6.53 -13.09 5.72
N LEU A 257 -5.59 -14.03 5.81
CA LEU A 257 -4.50 -14.04 6.77
C LEU A 257 -3.21 -14.43 6.06
N ASN A 258 -2.18 -13.60 6.20
CA ASN A 258 -0.87 -13.83 5.62
C ASN A 258 0.19 -13.69 6.70
N GLU A 259 1.29 -14.41 6.54
CA GLU A 259 2.43 -14.33 7.43
C GLU A 259 3.72 -14.00 6.69
N ALA A 260 4.64 -13.33 7.40
CA ALA A 260 6.01 -13.10 6.96
C ALA A 260 6.97 -13.37 8.12
N ILE A 261 7.88 -14.30 7.96
CA ILE A 261 8.97 -14.53 8.90
C ILE A 261 10.03 -13.46 8.63
N LEU A 262 10.28 -12.58 9.60
CA LEU A 262 11.25 -11.51 9.48
C LEU A 262 12.62 -11.92 9.96
N THR A 263 12.67 -12.76 10.99
CA THR A 263 13.90 -13.30 11.56
C THR A 263 13.62 -14.68 12.13
N ALA A 264 14.42 -15.65 11.75
CA ALA A 264 14.36 -17.03 12.25
C ALA A 264 15.67 -17.37 12.96
N GLY A 265 15.91 -16.66 14.05
CA GLY A 265 17.06 -16.87 14.89
C GLY A 265 18.36 -16.28 14.34
N GLN A 266 19.32 -16.28 15.24
CA GLN A 266 20.64 -15.75 15.02
C GLN A 266 21.63 -16.76 15.64
N ALA A 267 22.13 -17.66 14.83
CA ALA A 267 23.12 -18.61 15.27
C ALA A 267 24.47 -18.27 14.64
N THR A 268 25.34 -17.68 15.43
CA THR A 268 26.77 -17.54 15.07
C THR A 268 27.60 -18.74 15.48
N ALA A 269 27.06 -19.56 16.39
CA ALA A 269 27.64 -20.77 16.85
C ALA A 269 26.59 -21.89 16.93
N ASP A 270 27.00 -23.11 16.70
CA ASP A 270 26.12 -24.25 16.60
C ASP A 270 25.55 -24.75 17.95
N ASN A 271 26.05 -24.23 19.05
CA ASN A 271 25.64 -24.57 20.42
C ASN A 271 24.86 -23.47 21.14
N LEU A 272 24.47 -22.37 20.45
CA LEU A 272 23.68 -21.31 21.02
C LEU A 272 22.21 -21.41 20.57
N PRO A 273 21.25 -21.31 21.49
CA PRO A 273 19.85 -21.17 21.11
C PRO A 273 19.60 -19.84 20.38
N ALA A 274 18.64 -19.84 19.49
CA ALA A 274 18.20 -18.62 18.86
C ALA A 274 17.63 -17.64 19.89
N HIS A 275 18.24 -16.47 20.03
CA HIS A 275 17.84 -15.46 21.01
C HIS A 275 16.56 -14.73 20.59
N LEU A 276 16.40 -14.42 19.30
CA LEU A 276 15.28 -13.66 18.76
C LEU A 276 14.72 -14.37 17.53
N ALA A 277 13.39 -14.47 17.47
CA ALA A 277 12.67 -14.82 16.26
C ALA A 277 11.42 -13.93 16.12
N GLN A 278 11.10 -13.55 14.89
CA GLN A 278 10.01 -12.61 14.62
C GLN A 278 9.17 -13.08 13.46
N ILE A 279 7.86 -13.07 13.66
CA ILE A 279 6.87 -13.31 12.63
C ILE A 279 5.85 -12.16 12.63
N ASN A 280 5.53 -11.68 11.45
CA ASN A 280 4.47 -10.71 11.23
C ASN A 280 3.26 -11.42 10.66
N TYR A 281 2.09 -11.18 11.24
CA TYR A 281 0.82 -11.56 10.65
C TYR A 281 0.09 -10.32 10.16
N ALA A 282 -0.42 -10.40 8.93
CA ALA A 282 -1.27 -9.39 8.34
C ALA A 282 -2.59 -10.03 7.92
N TRP A 283 -3.71 -9.40 8.30
CA TRP A 283 -5.04 -9.92 7.96
C TRP A 283 -6.00 -8.82 7.56
N ARG A 284 -6.97 -9.21 6.75
CA ARG A 284 -8.08 -8.36 6.32
C ARG A 284 -9.40 -9.02 6.68
N ALA A 285 -10.38 -8.22 7.08
CA ALA A 285 -11.73 -8.67 7.34
C ALA A 285 -12.73 -7.58 6.96
N PRO A 286 -13.96 -7.92 6.56
CA PRO A 286 -14.99 -6.94 6.25
C PRO A 286 -15.32 -6.00 7.40
N GLU A 287 -15.25 -6.50 8.63
CA GLU A 287 -15.65 -5.79 9.84
C GLU A 287 -14.55 -5.82 10.91
N VAL A 288 -14.49 -4.76 11.74
CA VAL A 288 -13.57 -4.69 12.90
C VAL A 288 -13.76 -5.86 13.84
N ARG A 289 -15.01 -6.26 14.12
CA ARG A 289 -15.34 -7.39 15.01
C ARG A 289 -14.69 -8.70 14.52
N MET A 290 -14.71 -8.94 13.21
CA MET A 290 -14.06 -10.10 12.62
C MET A 290 -12.54 -10.01 12.72
N ALA A 291 -11.97 -8.83 12.49
CA ALA A 291 -10.54 -8.61 12.63
C ALA A 291 -10.06 -8.83 14.08
N ASP A 292 -10.86 -8.43 15.07
CA ASP A 292 -10.57 -8.63 16.48
C ASP A 292 -10.71 -10.11 16.91
N ALA A 293 -11.62 -10.87 16.31
CA ALA A 293 -11.72 -12.31 16.52
C ALA A 293 -10.47 -13.06 16.02
N ILE A 294 -9.94 -12.69 14.85
CA ILE A 294 -8.68 -13.23 14.34
C ILE A 294 -7.53 -12.88 15.30
N LEU A 295 -7.44 -11.62 15.74
CA LEU A 295 -6.43 -11.16 16.68
C LEU A 295 -6.41 -12.00 17.96
N ALA A 296 -7.57 -12.27 18.54
CA ALA A 296 -7.68 -13.05 19.77
C ALA A 296 -7.11 -14.47 19.62
N VAL A 297 -7.26 -15.08 18.46
CA VAL A 297 -6.67 -16.41 18.19
C VAL A 297 -5.17 -16.30 17.99
N LEU A 298 -4.69 -15.31 17.24
CA LEU A 298 -3.27 -15.08 17.01
C LEU A 298 -2.52 -14.82 18.33
N ASP A 299 -3.06 -13.94 19.18
CA ASP A 299 -2.46 -13.61 20.47
C ASP A 299 -2.39 -14.84 21.37
N ARG A 300 -3.45 -15.65 21.45
CA ARG A 300 -3.45 -16.91 22.19
C ARG A 300 -2.42 -17.90 21.66
N ASN A 301 -2.35 -18.06 20.33
CA ASN A 301 -1.34 -18.94 19.73
C ASN A 301 0.08 -18.48 20.06
N ALA A 302 0.33 -17.17 20.07
CA ALA A 302 1.63 -16.60 20.42
C ALA A 302 1.98 -16.84 21.89
N GLU A 303 1.03 -16.68 22.81
CA GLU A 303 1.21 -16.93 24.25
C GLU A 303 1.56 -18.39 24.53
N HIS A 304 0.81 -19.32 23.93
CA HIS A 304 1.10 -20.75 24.06
C HIS A 304 2.45 -21.14 23.46
N ALA A 305 2.80 -20.59 22.31
CA ALA A 305 4.08 -20.83 21.67
C ALA A 305 5.25 -20.31 22.52
N ALA A 306 5.10 -19.10 23.06
CA ALA A 306 6.11 -18.51 23.95
C ALA A 306 6.30 -19.35 25.22
N ALA A 307 5.20 -19.77 25.86
CA ALA A 307 5.25 -20.62 27.06
C ALA A 307 5.91 -21.96 26.77
N THR A 308 5.58 -22.61 25.66
CA THR A 308 6.18 -23.90 25.24
C THR A 308 7.70 -23.80 25.05
N ALA A 309 8.18 -22.67 24.57
CA ALA A 309 9.60 -22.44 24.27
C ALA A 309 10.33 -21.67 25.37
N HIS A 310 9.71 -21.42 26.52
CA HIS A 310 10.22 -20.59 27.61
C HIS A 310 10.75 -19.22 27.13
N CYS A 311 10.06 -18.63 26.18
CA CYS A 311 10.41 -17.32 25.64
C CYS A 311 9.51 -16.23 26.19
N ARG A 312 10.04 -15.02 26.29
CA ARG A 312 9.24 -13.84 26.49
C ARG A 312 8.61 -13.42 25.15
N LEU A 313 7.32 -13.15 25.18
CA LEU A 313 6.57 -12.60 24.04
C LEU A 313 6.57 -11.08 24.10
N ALA A 314 6.91 -10.44 22.98
CA ALA A 314 6.68 -9.02 22.77
C ALA A 314 5.89 -8.84 21.47
N THR A 315 4.91 -7.92 21.49
CA THR A 315 4.08 -7.67 20.31
C THR A 315 4.10 -6.20 19.94
N ARG A 316 3.98 -5.90 18.65
CA ARG A 316 3.95 -4.54 18.16
C ARG A 316 2.96 -4.44 16.99
N TRP A 317 2.08 -3.45 17.02
CA TRP A 317 1.29 -3.07 15.86
C TRP A 317 2.18 -2.46 14.77
N VAL A 318 2.04 -2.98 13.58
CA VAL A 318 2.58 -2.35 12.37
C VAL A 318 1.53 -1.42 11.78
N SER A 319 0.28 -1.92 11.67
CA SER A 319 -0.86 -1.13 11.23
C SER A 319 -2.16 -1.71 11.77
N ARG A 320 -3.16 -0.85 11.97
CA ARG A 320 -4.54 -1.24 12.29
C ARG A 320 -5.49 -0.19 11.74
N THR A 321 -6.29 -0.58 10.74
CA THR A 321 -7.26 0.31 10.10
C THR A 321 -8.67 -0.20 10.30
N ARG A 322 -9.64 0.69 10.10
CA ARG A 322 -11.06 0.35 10.02
C ARG A 322 -11.47 0.13 8.57
N PRO A 323 -12.60 -0.53 8.29
CA PRO A 323 -13.18 -0.55 6.95
C PRO A 323 -13.49 0.86 6.47
N GLY A 324 -13.35 1.08 5.17
CA GLY A 324 -13.82 2.31 4.55
C GLY A 324 -15.34 2.42 4.64
N VAL A 325 -15.84 3.64 4.79
CA VAL A 325 -17.28 3.92 4.80
C VAL A 325 -17.71 4.33 3.39
N ALA A 326 -18.74 3.69 2.87
CA ALA A 326 -19.30 4.01 1.56
C ALA A 326 -19.93 5.40 1.55
N ASN A 327 -19.69 6.17 0.47
CA ASN A 327 -20.37 7.43 0.20
C ASN A 327 -21.08 7.34 -1.15
N HIS A 328 -22.34 6.96 -1.12
CA HIS A 328 -23.15 6.75 -2.32
C HIS A 328 -23.34 8.02 -3.15
N ALA A 329 -23.42 9.18 -2.52
CA ALA A 329 -23.56 10.45 -3.23
C ALA A 329 -22.32 10.76 -4.08
N LEU A 330 -21.13 10.62 -3.51
CA LEU A 330 -19.86 10.78 -4.24
C LEU A 330 -19.66 9.70 -5.29
N ALA A 331 -19.96 8.44 -4.99
CA ALA A 331 -19.86 7.34 -5.94
C ALA A 331 -20.74 7.57 -7.18
N ALA A 332 -22.00 7.95 -6.96
CA ALA A 332 -22.92 8.28 -8.05
C ALA A 332 -22.49 9.51 -8.86
N LEU A 333 -21.96 10.55 -8.20
CA LEU A 333 -21.42 11.74 -8.87
C LEU A 333 -20.20 11.39 -9.72
N THR A 334 -19.28 10.60 -9.18
CA THR A 334 -18.07 10.17 -9.89
C THR A 334 -18.43 9.32 -11.10
N TYR A 335 -19.39 8.39 -10.96
CA TYR A 335 -19.86 7.58 -12.09
C TYR A 335 -20.48 8.43 -13.20
N ARG A 336 -21.33 9.42 -12.86
CA ARG A 336 -21.85 10.36 -13.85
C ARG A 336 -20.74 11.11 -14.58
N ASN A 337 -19.69 11.54 -13.85
CA ASN A 337 -18.55 12.22 -14.46
C ASN A 337 -17.77 11.29 -15.39
N LEU A 338 -17.55 10.03 -14.99
CA LEU A 338 -16.93 9.01 -15.87
C LEU A 338 -17.75 8.82 -17.15
N THR A 339 -19.09 8.72 -17.03
CA THR A 339 -19.99 8.57 -18.18
C THR A 339 -19.91 9.79 -19.14
N GLU A 340 -19.75 10.99 -18.61
CA GLU A 340 -19.59 12.20 -19.43
C GLU A 340 -18.23 12.24 -20.16
N VAL A 341 -17.17 11.73 -19.55
CA VAL A 341 -15.82 11.67 -20.14
C VAL A 341 -15.69 10.50 -21.11
N GLY A 342 -16.31 9.38 -20.78
CA GLY A 342 -16.23 8.12 -21.51
C GLY A 342 -15.05 7.25 -21.06
N ALA A 343 -15.08 5.99 -21.47
CA ALA A 343 -14.00 5.06 -21.24
C ALA A 343 -12.78 5.37 -22.14
N PRO A 344 -11.56 4.98 -21.73
CA PRO A 344 -10.38 5.13 -22.58
C PRO A 344 -10.52 4.31 -23.85
N ARG A 345 -9.94 4.80 -24.95
CA ARG A 345 -9.87 4.09 -26.23
C ARG A 345 -8.43 3.77 -26.54
N TYR A 346 -8.19 2.53 -26.92
CA TYR A 346 -6.85 2.04 -27.24
C TYR A 346 -6.63 2.02 -28.74
N GLY A 347 -5.69 2.82 -29.21
CA GLY A 347 -5.31 2.90 -30.62
C GLY A 347 -4.45 1.72 -31.08
N VAL A 348 -4.06 1.74 -32.35
CA VAL A 348 -3.26 0.69 -33.00
C VAL A 348 -1.95 0.44 -32.25
N GLU A 349 -1.24 1.49 -31.82
CA GLU A 349 0.02 1.38 -31.10
C GLU A 349 -0.12 0.60 -29.77
N ALA A 350 -1.22 0.85 -29.03
CA ALA A 350 -1.51 0.13 -27.78
C ALA A 350 -1.82 -1.35 -28.04
N ILE A 351 -2.55 -1.64 -29.12
CA ILE A 351 -2.85 -3.01 -29.55
C ILE A 351 -1.56 -3.75 -29.93
N GLU A 352 -0.71 -3.14 -30.72
CA GLU A 352 0.59 -3.71 -31.13
C GLU A 352 1.49 -3.97 -29.92
N LEU A 353 1.57 -3.03 -28.98
CA LEU A 353 2.32 -3.17 -27.73
C LEU A 353 1.81 -4.36 -26.92
N ALA A 354 0.50 -4.49 -26.73
CA ALA A 354 -0.11 -5.59 -26.00
C ALA A 354 0.15 -6.94 -26.69
N GLN A 355 0.01 -7.00 -28.01
CA GLN A 355 0.31 -8.20 -28.79
C GLN A 355 1.79 -8.60 -28.72
N GLN A 356 2.69 -7.62 -28.70
CA GLN A 356 4.13 -7.89 -28.54
C GLN A 356 4.44 -8.45 -27.15
N ILE A 357 3.81 -7.93 -26.11
CA ILE A 357 3.91 -8.49 -24.74
C ILE A 357 3.43 -9.93 -24.71
N GLN A 358 2.27 -10.23 -25.31
CA GLN A 358 1.74 -11.59 -25.41
C GLN A 358 2.73 -12.54 -26.09
N ARG A 359 3.30 -12.14 -27.24
CA ARG A 359 4.33 -12.94 -27.95
C ARG A 359 5.56 -13.20 -27.07
N ASN A 360 6.05 -12.17 -26.38
CA ASN A 360 7.22 -12.28 -25.50
C ASN A 360 6.97 -13.19 -24.28
N LEU A 361 5.71 -13.35 -23.89
CA LEU A 361 5.27 -14.30 -22.86
C LEU A 361 5.00 -15.71 -23.41
N GLY A 362 5.22 -15.95 -24.69
CA GLY A 362 4.90 -17.24 -25.33
C GLY A 362 3.40 -17.49 -25.55
N LEU A 363 2.60 -16.44 -25.49
CA LEU A 363 1.16 -16.53 -25.73
C LEU A 363 0.83 -16.20 -27.20
N ALA A 364 -0.23 -16.80 -27.72
CA ALA A 364 -0.77 -16.39 -29.00
C ALA A 364 -1.35 -14.97 -28.89
N PRO A 365 -0.96 -14.03 -29.77
CA PRO A 365 -1.47 -12.68 -29.71
C PRO A 365 -2.96 -12.64 -30.05
N MET A 366 -3.72 -11.92 -29.23
CA MET A 366 -5.14 -11.69 -29.47
C MET A 366 -5.34 -10.62 -30.54
N GLU A 367 -6.30 -10.79 -31.41
CA GLU A 367 -6.70 -9.75 -32.37
C GLU A 367 -7.14 -8.47 -31.66
N ARG A 368 -7.90 -8.62 -30.57
CA ARG A 368 -8.35 -7.55 -29.68
C ARG A 368 -7.87 -7.83 -28.26
N PRO A 369 -6.68 -7.35 -27.88
CA PRO A 369 -6.09 -7.63 -26.56
C PRO A 369 -6.78 -6.86 -25.42
N PHE A 370 -7.47 -5.77 -25.72
CA PHE A 370 -8.30 -5.05 -24.76
C PHE A 370 -9.73 -5.57 -24.85
N LEU A 371 -10.21 -6.12 -23.75
CA LEU A 371 -11.57 -6.66 -23.67
C LEU A 371 -12.59 -5.51 -23.65
N PRO A 372 -13.85 -5.75 -24.10
CA PRO A 372 -14.90 -4.73 -24.09
C PRO A 372 -15.05 -4.00 -22.75
N ALA A 373 -14.93 -4.70 -21.61
CA ALA A 373 -14.96 -4.10 -20.28
C ALA A 373 -13.87 -3.03 -20.02
N CYS A 374 -12.80 -2.97 -20.82
CA CYS A 374 -11.80 -1.93 -20.74
C CYS A 374 -12.17 -0.65 -21.51
N GLU A 375 -13.12 -0.74 -22.43
CA GLU A 375 -13.55 0.34 -23.36
C GLU A 375 -15.00 0.76 -23.15
N GLU A 376 -15.72 0.14 -22.21
CA GLU A 376 -17.12 0.41 -21.83
C GLU A 376 -17.21 0.89 -20.37
N LEU A 377 -18.31 1.61 -20.07
CA LEU A 377 -18.67 2.09 -18.73
C LEU A 377 -19.88 1.35 -18.20
#